data_9e3a7112116ff1568f8175e58204094f
#
_entry.id   9e3a7112116ff1568f8175e58204094f
#
_cell.length_a   1.000
_cell.length_b   1.000
_cell.length_c   1.000
_cell.angle_alpha   90.00
_cell.angle_beta   90.00
_cell.angle_gamma   90.00
#
_symmetry.space_group_name_H-M   'P 1'
#
loop_
_entity.id
_entity.type
_entity.pdbx_description
1 polymer ?
#
loop_
_entity_poly.entity_id
_entity_poly.type
_entity_poly.pdbx_seq_one_letter_code
_entity_poly.pdbx_strand_id
1 'polypeptide(L)'
;LPISAVTMPEDTEFNNYVVSPVVTKFDFTKKLAGRKLAAGEFSFVLKDAAGHEVETVKNDADGNVTFSELSFDKTKVGTHTYTVEEVIPENKEFGMTYDKMKATVTVEVAKNGHSLTTVTNVTSTGGKDANGKATDGTADKEFNNKVTPPETPEFQPEKFVVSKEKYDITGNKLMDDDDELTNEYTETNADPYVDKTNNNEPENLNTKTVERGSKL
;
A
#
# COMPACT_ATOMS: atom_id res chain seq x y z
N LEU A 1 72.33 -34.10 -46.62
CA LEU A 1 71.54 -32.94 -46.14
C LEU A 1 71.08 -33.25 -44.72
N PRO A 2 71.35 -32.37 -43.73
CA PRO A 2 70.86 -32.60 -42.38
C PRO A 2 69.32 -32.42 -42.38
N ILE A 3 68.60 -33.39 -41.81
CA ILE A 3 67.21 -33.35 -41.59
C ILE A 3 66.99 -32.36 -40.42
N SER A 4 66.37 -31.21 -40.66
CA SER A 4 66.00 -30.29 -39.60
C SER A 4 65.06 -31.02 -38.66
N ALA A 5 65.35 -30.99 -37.38
CA ALA A 5 64.49 -31.54 -36.35
C ALA A 5 63.10 -30.80 -36.43
N VAL A 6 62.10 -31.56 -36.61
CA VAL A 6 60.71 -31.02 -36.49
C VAL A 6 60.49 -30.76 -35.01
N THR A 7 60.48 -29.51 -34.60
CA THR A 7 60.01 -29.14 -33.27
C THR A 7 58.51 -29.36 -33.18
N MET A 8 58.15 -30.34 -32.35
CA MET A 8 56.75 -30.51 -31.98
C MET A 8 56.22 -29.24 -31.22
N PRO A 9 55.04 -28.82 -31.41
CA PRO A 9 54.47 -27.73 -30.59
C PRO A 9 54.56 -28.11 -29.10
N GLU A 10 54.93 -27.16 -28.27
CA GLU A 10 55.11 -27.37 -26.83
C GLU A 10 53.81 -27.75 -26.09
N ASP A 11 52.64 -27.40 -26.68
CA ASP A 11 51.35 -27.73 -26.14
C ASP A 11 50.64 -28.78 -26.99
N THR A 12 50.58 -30.00 -26.45
CA THR A 12 49.87 -31.17 -27.03
C THR A 12 48.62 -31.51 -26.25
N GLU A 13 48.21 -30.66 -25.29
CA GLU A 13 47.06 -30.92 -24.46
C GLU A 13 45.78 -30.32 -25.09
N PHE A 14 44.74 -31.13 -25.19
CA PHE A 14 43.41 -30.70 -25.58
C PHE A 14 42.60 -30.42 -24.32
N ASN A 15 42.54 -29.14 -23.92
CA ASN A 15 41.79 -28.71 -22.72
C ASN A 15 40.37 -28.35 -23.08
N ASN A 16 39.41 -29.17 -22.63
CA ASN A 16 37.98 -28.87 -22.72
C ASN A 16 37.51 -28.21 -21.45
N TYR A 17 36.86 -27.06 -21.60
CA TYR A 17 36.27 -26.29 -20.49
C TYR A 17 34.74 -26.38 -20.50
N VAL A 18 34.18 -26.68 -19.35
CA VAL A 18 32.74 -26.58 -19.14
C VAL A 18 32.43 -25.19 -18.54
N VAL A 19 31.63 -24.40 -19.25
CA VAL A 19 31.17 -23.12 -18.74
C VAL A 19 29.92 -23.38 -17.90
N SER A 20 30.03 -23.19 -16.59
CA SER A 20 28.87 -23.31 -15.69
C SER A 20 27.92 -22.16 -15.85
N PRO A 21 26.61 -22.41 -15.71
CA PRO A 21 25.60 -21.33 -15.65
C PRO A 21 25.88 -20.38 -14.49
N VAL A 22 25.47 -19.12 -14.66
CA VAL A 22 25.45 -18.13 -13.59
C VAL A 22 24.00 -17.88 -13.19
N VAL A 23 23.78 -17.61 -11.89
CA VAL A 23 22.45 -17.32 -11.35
C VAL A 23 22.35 -15.87 -10.89
N THR A 24 21.17 -15.29 -10.99
CA THR A 24 20.84 -13.99 -10.39
C THR A 24 19.48 -14.07 -9.71
N LYS A 25 19.26 -13.20 -8.74
CA LYS A 25 18.05 -13.16 -7.92
C LYS A 25 17.56 -11.73 -7.81
N PHE A 26 16.24 -11.56 -7.86
CA PHE A 26 15.61 -10.26 -7.72
C PHE A 26 14.90 -10.17 -6.36
N ASP A 27 15.31 -9.19 -5.58
CA ASP A 27 14.72 -8.89 -4.28
C ASP A 27 14.16 -7.47 -4.31
N PHE A 28 12.92 -7.33 -3.82
CA PHE A 28 12.21 -6.08 -3.64
C PHE A 28 11.70 -5.98 -2.22
N THR A 29 11.17 -4.83 -1.86
CA THR A 29 10.61 -4.59 -0.52
C THR A 29 9.20 -4.06 -0.66
N LYS A 30 8.29 -4.55 0.19
CA LYS A 30 6.95 -4.02 0.38
C LYS A 30 6.87 -3.21 1.66
N LYS A 31 6.34 -1.99 1.57
CA LYS A 31 6.00 -1.13 2.71
C LYS A 31 4.51 -0.84 2.71
N LEU A 32 3.94 -0.78 3.91
CA LEU A 32 2.55 -0.40 4.13
C LEU A 32 2.49 0.64 5.24
N ALA A 33 1.97 1.83 4.92
CA ALA A 33 1.69 2.86 5.91
C ALA A 33 0.21 2.81 6.32
N GLY A 34 -0.10 3.22 7.56
CA GLY A 34 -1.45 3.30 8.10
C GLY A 34 -1.89 2.09 8.91
N ARG A 35 -1.36 0.91 8.66
CA ARG A 35 -1.52 -0.30 9.48
C ARG A 35 -0.34 -1.26 9.30
N LYS A 36 -0.33 -2.30 10.12
CA LYS A 36 0.70 -3.34 10.03
C LYS A 36 0.53 -4.17 8.76
N LEU A 37 1.65 -4.45 8.10
CA LEU A 37 1.75 -5.37 6.97
C LEU A 37 1.61 -6.82 7.45
N ALA A 38 0.83 -7.62 6.73
CA ALA A 38 0.73 -9.07 6.95
C ALA A 38 1.51 -9.85 5.89
N ALA A 39 1.99 -11.04 6.25
CA ALA A 39 2.61 -11.93 5.28
C ALA A 39 1.59 -12.40 4.23
N GLY A 40 2.00 -12.45 2.97
CA GLY A 40 1.19 -12.94 1.87
C GLY A 40 0.04 -12.02 1.45
N GLU A 41 0.06 -10.76 1.89
CA GLU A 41 -1.01 -9.80 1.65
C GLU A 41 -1.01 -9.23 0.25
N PHE A 42 0.17 -8.92 -0.28
CA PHE A 42 0.34 -8.36 -1.62
C PHE A 42 1.07 -9.33 -2.53
N SER A 43 0.72 -9.32 -3.81
CA SER A 43 1.33 -10.16 -4.84
C SER A 43 2.14 -9.31 -5.81
N PHE A 44 3.23 -9.87 -6.31
CA PHE A 44 4.16 -9.20 -7.23
C PHE A 44 4.45 -10.13 -8.39
N VAL A 45 4.37 -9.63 -9.60
CA VAL A 45 4.58 -10.40 -10.82
C VAL A 45 5.88 -9.99 -11.49
N LEU A 46 6.69 -10.98 -11.81
CA LEU A 46 7.87 -10.88 -12.67
C LEU A 46 7.45 -11.30 -14.09
N LYS A 47 7.73 -10.44 -15.07
CA LYS A 47 7.48 -10.71 -16.49
C LYS A 47 8.75 -10.60 -17.29
N ASP A 48 8.83 -11.37 -18.37
CA ASP A 48 9.90 -11.26 -19.36
C ASP A 48 9.70 -10.05 -20.30
N ALA A 49 10.64 -9.84 -21.21
CA ALA A 49 10.61 -8.76 -22.18
C ALA A 49 9.42 -8.82 -23.15
N ALA A 50 8.83 -10.00 -23.35
CA ALA A 50 7.63 -10.19 -24.18
C ALA A 50 6.33 -9.97 -23.38
N GLY A 51 6.44 -9.73 -22.05
CA GLY A 51 5.31 -9.54 -21.16
C GLY A 51 4.71 -10.83 -20.61
N HIS A 52 5.34 -11.99 -20.86
CA HIS A 52 4.90 -13.24 -20.26
C HIS A 52 5.28 -13.30 -18.79
N GLU A 53 4.36 -13.81 -17.97
CA GLU A 53 4.62 -14.07 -16.57
C GLU A 53 5.69 -15.14 -16.41
N VAL A 54 6.73 -14.80 -15.64
CA VAL A 54 7.81 -15.72 -15.25
C VAL A 54 7.47 -16.33 -13.89
N GLU A 55 7.10 -15.48 -12.93
CA GLU A 55 6.78 -15.88 -11.56
C GLU A 55 5.89 -14.82 -10.89
N THR A 56 5.02 -15.27 -10.00
CA THR A 56 4.28 -14.40 -9.07
C THR A 56 4.59 -14.83 -7.64
N VAL A 57 5.04 -13.88 -6.81
CA VAL A 57 5.39 -14.08 -5.42
C VAL A 57 4.60 -13.15 -4.51
N LYS A 58 4.62 -13.43 -3.21
CA LYS A 58 3.98 -12.60 -2.18
C LYS A 58 5.03 -12.08 -1.20
N ASN A 59 4.71 -10.95 -0.54
CA ASN A 59 5.54 -10.45 0.53
C ASN A 59 5.53 -11.36 1.76
N ASP A 60 6.63 -11.41 2.50
CA ASP A 60 6.66 -11.95 3.85
C ASP A 60 6.19 -10.91 4.89
N ALA A 61 6.21 -11.28 6.17
CA ALA A 61 5.78 -10.41 7.27
C ALA A 61 6.67 -9.17 7.46
N ASP A 62 7.93 -9.24 7.03
CA ASP A 62 8.92 -8.15 7.11
C ASP A 62 8.89 -7.25 5.87
N GLY A 63 8.10 -7.63 4.86
CA GLY A 63 7.97 -6.94 3.60
C GLY A 63 8.97 -7.38 2.53
N ASN A 64 9.68 -8.48 2.73
CA ASN A 64 10.55 -8.99 1.68
C ASN A 64 9.71 -9.60 0.54
N VAL A 65 10.09 -9.28 -0.69
CA VAL A 65 9.52 -9.78 -1.93
C VAL A 65 10.66 -10.42 -2.71
N THR A 66 10.73 -11.75 -2.65
CA THR A 66 11.88 -12.52 -3.14
C THR A 66 11.43 -13.43 -4.27
N PHE A 67 11.98 -13.23 -5.46
CA PHE A 67 11.78 -14.11 -6.61
C PHE A 67 12.78 -15.26 -6.59
N SER A 68 12.46 -16.34 -7.30
CA SER A 68 13.36 -17.46 -7.51
C SER A 68 14.58 -17.06 -8.32
N GLU A 69 15.65 -17.83 -8.20
CA GLU A 69 16.87 -17.61 -8.96
C GLU A 69 16.64 -17.86 -10.46
N LEU A 70 17.11 -16.95 -11.28
CA LEU A 70 17.18 -17.11 -12.73
C LEU A 70 18.56 -17.59 -13.14
N SER A 71 18.61 -18.66 -13.93
CA SER A 71 19.86 -19.27 -14.40
C SER A 71 20.15 -18.89 -15.85
N PHE A 72 21.38 -18.49 -16.11
CA PHE A 72 21.86 -18.10 -17.44
C PHE A 72 23.06 -18.96 -17.81
N ASP A 73 22.92 -19.77 -18.84
CA ASP A 73 24.01 -20.55 -19.42
C ASP A 73 24.70 -19.78 -20.57
N LYS A 74 25.66 -20.41 -21.21
CA LYS A 74 26.46 -19.81 -22.30
C LYS A 74 25.62 -19.41 -23.52
N THR A 75 24.40 -19.96 -23.69
CA THR A 75 23.47 -19.60 -24.78
C THR A 75 22.69 -18.32 -24.48
N LYS A 76 22.75 -17.87 -23.24
CA LYS A 76 22.06 -16.69 -22.71
C LYS A 76 22.98 -15.47 -22.59
N VAL A 77 24.15 -15.48 -23.19
CA VAL A 77 25.01 -14.27 -23.24
C VAL A 77 24.28 -13.16 -23.97
N GLY A 78 24.26 -11.96 -23.35
CA GLY A 78 23.54 -10.80 -23.85
C GLY A 78 22.69 -10.14 -22.75
N THR A 79 21.82 -9.23 -23.17
CA THR A 79 20.97 -8.45 -22.30
C THR A 79 19.58 -9.07 -22.20
N HIS A 80 19.14 -9.32 -20.96
CA HIS A 80 17.80 -9.79 -20.64
C HIS A 80 17.06 -8.75 -19.84
N THR A 81 15.83 -8.43 -20.23
CA THR A 81 15.00 -7.43 -19.57
C THR A 81 13.76 -8.07 -18.95
N TYR A 82 13.49 -7.70 -17.73
CA TYR A 82 12.33 -8.13 -16.96
C TYR A 82 11.61 -6.92 -16.39
N THR A 83 10.35 -7.11 -16.01
CA THR A 83 9.59 -6.11 -15.26
C THR A 83 9.01 -6.72 -14.00
N VAL A 84 8.99 -5.93 -12.93
CA VAL A 84 8.33 -6.29 -11.67
C VAL A 84 7.29 -5.23 -11.34
N GLU A 85 6.08 -5.69 -11.06
CA GLU A 85 4.92 -4.85 -10.72
C GLU A 85 4.15 -5.48 -9.57
N GLU A 86 3.53 -4.64 -8.73
CA GLU A 86 2.53 -5.12 -7.77
C GLU A 86 1.22 -5.47 -8.50
N VAL A 87 0.64 -6.60 -8.16
CA VAL A 87 -0.67 -7.01 -8.68
C VAL A 87 -1.75 -6.29 -7.89
N ILE A 88 -2.40 -5.31 -8.51
CA ILE A 88 -3.49 -4.56 -7.87
C ILE A 88 -4.78 -5.39 -7.96
N PRO A 89 -5.39 -5.78 -6.82
CA PRO A 89 -6.60 -6.60 -6.84
C PRO A 89 -7.81 -5.83 -7.39
N GLU A 90 -8.76 -6.55 -7.99
CA GLU A 90 -10.02 -5.95 -8.43
C GLU A 90 -10.81 -5.38 -7.24
N ASN A 91 -10.91 -6.15 -6.15
CA ASN A 91 -11.54 -5.75 -4.90
C ASN A 91 -10.49 -5.06 -4.01
N LYS A 92 -10.38 -3.75 -4.15
CA LYS A 92 -9.44 -2.94 -3.38
C LYS A 92 -9.92 -2.75 -1.96
N GLU A 93 -9.00 -2.77 -1.00
CA GLU A 93 -9.29 -2.37 0.37
C GLU A 93 -9.70 -0.88 0.40
N PHE A 94 -10.73 -0.56 1.17
CA PHE A 94 -11.18 0.82 1.34
C PHE A 94 -10.08 1.70 1.94
N GLY A 95 -9.87 2.87 1.35
CA GLY A 95 -8.81 3.79 1.78
C GLY A 95 -7.40 3.38 1.38
N MET A 96 -7.21 2.24 0.67
CA MET A 96 -5.90 1.80 0.20
C MET A 96 -5.47 2.55 -1.06
N THR A 97 -4.29 3.13 -1.01
CA THR A 97 -3.55 3.63 -2.17
C THR A 97 -2.43 2.65 -2.49
N TYR A 98 -2.44 2.10 -3.69
CA TYR A 98 -1.46 1.15 -4.19
C TYR A 98 -0.33 1.87 -4.91
N ASP A 99 0.89 1.38 -4.73
CA ASP A 99 2.02 1.80 -5.55
C ASP A 99 1.84 1.29 -6.99
N LYS A 100 2.05 2.18 -7.94
CA LYS A 100 1.96 1.87 -9.37
C LYS A 100 3.34 1.72 -9.99
N MET A 101 4.35 1.49 -9.17
CA MET A 101 5.71 1.29 -9.64
C MET A 101 5.80 0.11 -10.59
N LYS A 102 6.47 0.35 -11.70
CA LYS A 102 6.99 -0.66 -12.60
C LYS A 102 8.51 -0.59 -12.56
N ALA A 103 9.12 -1.61 -11.99
CA ALA A 103 10.56 -1.75 -11.98
C ALA A 103 11.00 -2.53 -13.23
N THR A 104 11.86 -1.93 -14.04
CA THR A 104 12.52 -2.60 -15.15
C THR A 104 13.89 -3.10 -14.68
N VAL A 105 14.08 -4.41 -14.73
CA VAL A 105 15.33 -5.08 -14.35
C VAL A 105 16.04 -5.54 -15.60
N THR A 106 17.26 -5.07 -15.81
CA THR A 106 18.13 -5.47 -16.92
C THR A 106 19.27 -6.33 -16.38
N VAL A 107 19.41 -7.54 -16.90
CA VAL A 107 20.50 -8.47 -16.59
C VAL A 107 21.39 -8.57 -17.81
N GLU A 108 22.62 -8.11 -17.69
CA GLU A 108 23.65 -8.27 -18.71
C GLU A 108 24.48 -9.52 -18.36
N VAL A 109 24.41 -10.52 -19.22
CA VAL A 109 25.19 -11.76 -19.11
C VAL A 109 26.37 -11.69 -20.04
N ALA A 110 27.58 -11.72 -19.49
CA ALA A 110 28.82 -11.64 -20.25
C ALA A 110 29.71 -12.86 -20.03
N LYS A 111 30.46 -13.24 -21.08
CA LYS A 111 31.50 -14.25 -20.98
C LYS A 111 32.78 -13.59 -20.48
N ASN A 112 33.37 -14.18 -19.43
CA ASN A 112 34.65 -13.76 -18.89
C ASN A 112 35.57 -14.98 -18.84
N GLY A 113 36.44 -15.12 -19.88
CA GLY A 113 37.26 -16.31 -20.06
C GLY A 113 36.42 -17.59 -20.17
N HIS A 114 36.56 -18.46 -19.19
CA HIS A 114 35.84 -19.74 -19.09
C HIS A 114 34.63 -19.70 -18.14
N SER A 115 34.22 -18.50 -17.68
CA SER A 115 33.10 -18.30 -16.80
C SER A 115 32.08 -17.31 -17.41
N LEU A 116 30.92 -17.25 -16.79
CA LEU A 116 29.88 -16.21 -17.05
C LEU A 116 29.83 -15.26 -15.86
N THR A 117 29.51 -14.02 -16.15
CA THR A 117 29.21 -12.97 -15.15
C THR A 117 27.90 -12.32 -15.46
N THR A 118 27.23 -11.79 -14.44
CA THR A 118 26.01 -10.98 -14.58
C THR A 118 26.18 -9.61 -13.95
N VAL A 119 25.62 -8.59 -14.62
CA VAL A 119 25.41 -7.25 -14.05
C VAL A 119 23.92 -6.95 -14.11
N THR A 120 23.35 -6.61 -12.97
CA THR A 120 21.91 -6.29 -12.86
C THR A 120 21.71 -4.82 -12.57
N ASN A 121 20.86 -4.17 -13.36
CA ASN A 121 20.44 -2.78 -13.16
C ASN A 121 18.93 -2.73 -13.02
N VAL A 122 18.45 -1.80 -12.18
CA VAL A 122 17.02 -1.54 -11.97
C VAL A 122 16.74 -0.08 -12.29
N THR A 123 15.64 0.16 -12.99
CA THR A 123 15.09 1.50 -13.23
C THR A 123 13.59 1.47 -13.00
N SER A 124 13.08 2.38 -12.17
CA SER A 124 11.65 2.48 -11.84
C SER A 124 10.93 3.54 -12.66
N THR A 125 9.64 3.31 -12.88
CA THR A 125 8.68 4.29 -13.42
C THR A 125 7.36 4.19 -12.65
N GLY A 126 6.68 5.32 -12.44
CA GLY A 126 5.36 5.39 -11.79
C GLY A 126 5.38 5.13 -10.28
N GLY A 127 6.56 4.90 -9.68
CA GLY A 127 6.73 4.65 -8.25
C GLY A 127 6.77 5.93 -7.42
N LYS A 128 6.59 5.73 -6.13
CA LYS A 128 6.71 6.79 -5.11
C LYS A 128 7.43 6.26 -3.88
N ASP A 129 8.28 7.09 -3.29
CA ASP A 129 8.86 6.78 -1.99
C ASP A 129 7.82 6.87 -0.85
N ALA A 130 8.22 6.52 0.37
CA ALA A 130 7.36 6.55 1.56
C ALA A 130 6.75 7.95 1.86
N ASN A 131 7.35 9.02 1.34
CA ASN A 131 6.88 10.41 1.47
C ASN A 131 5.99 10.86 0.29
N GLY A 132 5.74 9.97 -0.69
CA GLY A 132 4.95 10.26 -1.86
C GLY A 132 5.68 10.97 -2.98
N LYS A 133 7.02 11.10 -2.90
CA LYS A 133 7.85 11.68 -3.96
C LYS A 133 8.04 10.65 -5.08
N ALA A 134 7.89 11.09 -6.34
CA ALA A 134 8.12 10.23 -7.50
C ALA A 134 9.57 9.72 -7.57
N THR A 135 9.74 8.45 -7.93
CA THR A 135 11.03 7.74 -8.03
C THR A 135 11.39 7.37 -9.46
N ASP A 136 10.75 8.01 -10.46
CA ASP A 136 11.02 7.75 -11.87
C ASP A 136 12.49 7.91 -12.22
N GLY A 137 13.01 6.94 -12.97
CA GLY A 137 14.41 6.92 -13.41
C GLY A 137 15.43 6.56 -12.35
N THR A 138 14.99 6.19 -11.15
CA THR A 138 15.86 5.73 -10.05
C THR A 138 15.92 4.20 -9.98
N ALA A 139 16.84 3.67 -9.17
CA ALA A 139 16.93 2.24 -8.88
C ALA A 139 15.99 1.84 -7.71
N ASP A 140 14.76 2.36 -7.71
CA ASP A 140 13.78 2.07 -6.68
C ASP A 140 13.36 0.59 -6.73
N LYS A 141 13.36 -0.04 -5.58
CA LYS A 141 12.99 -1.45 -5.34
C LYS A 141 11.94 -1.58 -4.24
N GLU A 142 11.33 -0.47 -3.83
CA GLU A 142 10.38 -0.44 -2.73
C GLU A 142 8.97 -0.09 -3.22
N PHE A 143 8.02 -0.98 -2.97
CA PHE A 143 6.60 -0.75 -3.25
C PHE A 143 5.91 -0.17 -2.02
N ASN A 144 5.43 1.07 -2.11
CA ASN A 144 4.86 1.82 -1.01
C ASN A 144 3.34 1.95 -1.14
N ASN A 145 2.59 1.19 -0.32
CA ASN A 145 1.15 1.36 -0.20
C ASN A 145 0.80 2.13 1.07
N LYS A 146 -0.35 2.78 1.05
CA LYS A 146 -0.87 3.52 2.20
C LYS A 146 -2.35 3.25 2.39
N VAL A 147 -2.74 2.89 3.62
CA VAL A 147 -4.13 2.87 4.05
C VAL A 147 -4.42 4.16 4.79
N THR A 148 -5.47 4.84 4.36
CA THR A 148 -6.06 5.94 5.12
C THR A 148 -7.35 5.41 5.73
N PRO A 149 -7.41 5.20 7.05
CA PRO A 149 -8.65 4.80 7.71
C PRO A 149 -9.75 5.80 7.39
N PRO A 150 -11.01 5.36 7.30
CA PRO A 150 -12.12 6.29 7.23
C PRO A 150 -12.05 7.20 8.45
N GLU A 151 -12.26 8.48 8.25
CA GLU A 151 -12.45 9.39 9.37
C GLU A 151 -13.64 8.85 10.17
N THR A 152 -13.39 8.54 11.44
CA THR A 152 -14.48 8.28 12.37
C THR A 152 -15.17 9.63 12.56
N PRO A 153 -16.42 9.80 12.12
CA PRO A 153 -17.11 11.03 12.44
C PRO A 153 -17.16 11.15 13.96
N GLU A 154 -16.66 12.26 14.49
CA GLU A 154 -16.86 12.60 15.90
C GLU A 154 -18.37 12.78 16.09
N PHE A 155 -19.03 11.72 16.51
CA PHE A 155 -20.41 11.81 16.92
C PHE A 155 -20.42 12.33 18.35
N GLN A 156 -20.73 13.61 18.50
CA GLN A 156 -21.01 14.23 19.79
C GLN A 156 -22.53 14.26 19.97
N PRO A 157 -23.13 13.27 20.63
CA PRO A 157 -24.54 13.29 20.89
C PRO A 157 -24.82 14.38 21.93
N GLU A 158 -25.54 15.39 21.54
CA GLU A 158 -26.06 16.40 22.46
C GLU A 158 -27.51 16.07 22.77
N LYS A 159 -27.89 16.21 24.06
CA LYS A 159 -29.24 16.08 24.51
C LYS A 159 -29.81 17.46 24.85
N PHE A 160 -30.92 17.75 24.27
CA PHE A 160 -31.59 19.02 24.48
C PHE A 160 -32.92 18.80 25.20
N VAL A 161 -33.30 19.77 26.01
CA VAL A 161 -34.68 19.88 26.51
C VAL A 161 -35.51 20.54 25.42
N VAL A 162 -36.42 19.79 24.83
CA VAL A 162 -37.32 20.29 23.79
C VAL A 162 -38.62 20.81 24.36
N SER A 163 -38.92 20.52 25.64
CA SER A 163 -40.12 20.99 26.33
C SER A 163 -39.85 21.04 27.85
N LYS A 164 -40.31 22.06 28.50
CA LYS A 164 -40.32 22.19 29.97
C LYS A 164 -41.66 21.74 30.58
N GLU A 165 -42.52 21.12 29.79
CA GLU A 165 -43.80 20.65 30.28
C GLU A 165 -43.63 19.55 31.31
N LYS A 166 -44.30 19.74 32.43
CA LYS A 166 -44.36 18.73 33.49
C LYS A 166 -45.53 17.79 33.28
N TYR A 167 -45.30 16.51 33.50
CA TYR A 167 -46.31 15.46 33.39
C TYR A 167 -46.37 14.67 34.70
N ASP A 168 -47.58 14.24 35.06
CA ASP A 168 -47.75 13.32 36.17
C ASP A 168 -47.27 11.90 35.81
N ILE A 169 -47.21 11.03 36.79
CA ILE A 169 -46.81 9.63 36.61
C ILE A 169 -47.72 8.84 35.66
N THR A 170 -48.92 9.33 35.39
CA THR A 170 -49.89 8.73 34.45
C THR A 170 -49.78 9.32 33.05
N GLY A 171 -48.92 10.30 32.86
CA GLY A 171 -48.68 10.95 31.56
C GLY A 171 -49.60 12.12 31.26
N ASN A 172 -50.36 12.63 32.28
CA ASN A 172 -51.16 13.85 32.12
C ASN A 172 -50.27 15.07 32.35
N LYS A 173 -50.42 16.05 31.48
CA LYS A 173 -49.73 17.34 31.61
C LYS A 173 -50.15 18.03 32.90
N LEU A 174 -49.20 18.36 33.74
CA LEU A 174 -49.40 19.22 34.89
C LEU A 174 -49.43 20.68 34.41
N MET A 175 -50.56 21.29 34.47
CA MET A 175 -50.75 22.71 34.11
C MET A 175 -50.05 23.56 35.17
N ASP A 176 -49.01 24.25 34.73
CA ASP A 176 -48.40 25.33 35.49
C ASP A 176 -48.68 26.63 34.73
N ASP A 177 -49.37 27.59 35.32
CA ASP A 177 -49.86 28.78 34.65
C ASP A 177 -48.72 29.73 34.18
N ASP A 178 -47.47 29.43 34.55
CA ASP A 178 -46.32 30.30 34.27
C ASP A 178 -45.32 29.72 33.24
N ASP A 179 -45.60 28.55 32.65
CA ASP A 179 -44.74 27.96 31.65
C ASP A 179 -45.03 28.50 30.22
N GLU A 180 -44.71 29.74 29.96
CA GLU A 180 -44.48 30.13 28.58
C GLU A 180 -43.24 29.35 28.05
N LEU A 181 -43.51 28.48 27.07
CA LEU A 181 -42.45 27.88 26.25
C LEU A 181 -41.79 28.99 25.44
N THR A 182 -40.79 29.62 26.05
CA THR A 182 -40.07 30.72 25.39
C THR A 182 -39.05 30.19 24.35
N ASN A 183 -38.93 28.87 24.22
CA ASN A 183 -38.01 28.24 23.29
C ASN A 183 -38.74 27.14 22.50
N GLU A 184 -39.67 27.53 21.66
CA GLU A 184 -40.17 26.60 20.64
C GLU A 184 -39.08 26.34 19.63
N TYR A 185 -38.68 25.08 19.54
CA TYR A 185 -37.92 24.58 18.41
C TYR A 185 -38.84 24.66 17.18
N THR A 186 -38.59 25.61 16.30
CA THR A 186 -39.35 25.73 15.07
C THR A 186 -38.63 24.97 13.95
N GLU A 187 -39.38 24.32 13.04
CA GLU A 187 -38.85 23.60 11.89
C GLU A 187 -37.97 24.47 10.96
N THR A 188 -37.97 25.78 11.13
CA THR A 188 -37.12 26.70 10.39
C THR A 188 -35.69 26.68 10.88
N ASN A 189 -35.41 26.13 12.06
CA ASN A 189 -34.10 25.88 12.60
C ASN A 189 -33.77 24.41 12.40
N ALA A 190 -33.74 23.97 11.16
CA ALA A 190 -33.72 22.57 10.75
C ALA A 190 -32.46 21.81 11.12
N ASP A 191 -31.50 22.42 11.78
CA ASP A 191 -30.35 21.71 12.32
C ASP A 191 -30.47 21.57 13.84
N PRO A 192 -30.95 20.41 14.35
CA PRO A 192 -31.07 20.18 15.78
C PRO A 192 -29.71 20.19 16.51
N TYR A 193 -28.64 20.26 15.75
CA TYR A 193 -27.27 20.16 16.30
C TYR A 193 -26.54 21.51 16.31
N VAL A 194 -26.99 22.49 15.54
CA VAL A 194 -26.26 23.74 15.37
C VAL A 194 -27.21 24.92 15.17
N ASP A 195 -28.02 25.27 16.12
CA ASP A 195 -28.56 26.61 16.10
C ASP A 195 -27.65 27.60 16.82
N LYS A 196 -26.66 28.04 16.11
CA LYS A 196 -25.73 29.09 16.58
C LYS A 196 -26.19 30.50 16.24
N THR A 197 -27.32 30.63 15.58
CA THR A 197 -27.80 31.92 15.04
C THR A 197 -28.90 32.53 15.83
N ASN A 198 -29.57 31.76 16.68
CA ASN A 198 -30.62 32.24 17.57
C ASN A 198 -30.17 32.08 19.02
N ASN A 199 -30.46 33.08 19.82
CA ASN A 199 -30.31 33.04 21.28
C ASN A 199 -31.22 31.98 21.95
N ASN A 200 -31.92 31.18 21.18
CA ASN A 200 -32.81 30.09 21.57
C ASN A 200 -32.14 28.72 21.38
N GLU A 201 -30.85 28.59 21.70
CA GLU A 201 -30.23 27.30 21.71
C GLU A 201 -30.97 26.36 22.69
N PRO A 202 -31.33 25.13 22.25
CA PRO A 202 -31.88 24.15 23.16
C PRO A 202 -30.91 23.92 24.32
N GLU A 203 -31.43 23.91 25.55
CA GLU A 203 -30.59 23.76 26.72
C GLU A 203 -29.93 22.38 26.75
N ASN A 204 -28.62 22.35 26.79
CA ASN A 204 -27.87 21.11 26.94
C ASN A 204 -28.17 20.46 28.29
N LEU A 205 -28.72 19.27 28.29
CA LEU A 205 -29.08 18.50 29.49
C LEU A 205 -27.89 18.17 30.40
N ASN A 206 -26.68 18.20 29.87
CA ASN A 206 -25.47 17.95 30.69
C ASN A 206 -25.20 19.08 31.68
N THR A 207 -25.76 20.26 31.45
CA THR A 207 -25.53 21.46 32.27
C THR A 207 -26.77 21.91 33.06
N LYS A 208 -27.91 21.27 32.86
CA LYS A 208 -29.18 21.64 33.47
C LYS A 208 -29.72 20.55 34.36
N THR A 209 -30.25 20.95 35.49
CA THR A 209 -31.00 20.05 36.36
C THR A 209 -32.46 20.10 35.92
N VAL A 210 -33.01 18.99 35.49
CA VAL A 210 -34.43 18.85 35.20
C VAL A 210 -35.13 18.16 36.36
N GLU A 211 -36.30 18.64 36.69
CA GLU A 211 -37.10 18.04 37.75
C GLU A 211 -37.62 16.67 37.32
N ARG A 212 -37.76 15.77 38.31
CA ARG A 212 -38.31 14.45 38.09
C ARG A 212 -39.72 14.55 37.53
N GLY A 213 -39.97 13.89 36.39
CA GLY A 213 -41.29 13.92 35.68
C GLY A 213 -41.32 14.88 34.49
N SER A 214 -40.25 15.62 34.21
CA SER A 214 -40.17 16.40 32.97
C SER A 214 -40.00 15.48 31.78
N LYS A 215 -40.70 15.79 30.68
CA LYS A 215 -40.54 15.10 29.39
C LYS A 215 -39.33 15.68 28.68
N LEU A 216 -38.50 14.79 28.19
CA LEU A 216 -37.30 15.10 27.41
C LEU A 216 -37.54 14.85 25.94
#